data_784831aec29a16834047b800bb409ce1
#
_entry.id   784831aec29a16834047b800bb409ce1
#
_cell.length_a   1.000
_cell.length_b   1.000
_cell.length_c   1.000
_cell.angle_alpha   90.00
_cell.angle_beta   90.00
_cell.angle_gamma   90.00
#
_symmetry.space_group_name_H-M   'P 1'
#
loop_
_entity.id
_entity.type
_entity.pdbx_description
1 polymer ?
#
loop_
_entity_poly.entity_id
_entity_poly.type
_entity_poly.pdbx_seq_one_letter_code
_entity_poly.pdbx_strand_id
1 'polypeptide(L)'
;MIRFCSLVFSILLFVTFAIADNSTIFEFTNSELNELKVRKVRGAENKTVYSVGSNENGNYLKAIADNAASGLGKETKVNLNETPFINITWKVEEDLKGIKENTKKGHDFAARVFVIKKIGATPLSNRAINYVFSSNSEIGFHSPSPYTKKSIDNVLSSTKNNLNKWITVKANVKEDFKRFHDLDVNEINGIAIMTDTDNSKLKAITYYQNIFFSSE
;
A
#
# COMPACT_ATOMS: atom_id res chain seq x y z
N MET A 1 65.51 -38.72 8.87
CA MET A 1 64.86 -37.81 7.90
C MET A 1 63.34 -37.96 8.07
N ILE A 2 62.73 -37.07 8.82
CA ILE A 2 61.26 -37.11 9.11
C ILE A 2 60.63 -36.08 8.17
N ARG A 3 59.76 -36.54 7.24
CA ARG A 3 58.99 -35.68 6.33
C ARG A 3 57.69 -35.28 7.00
N PHE A 4 57.56 -34.00 7.33
CA PHE A 4 56.29 -33.39 7.73
C PHE A 4 55.41 -33.22 6.47
N CYS A 5 54.28 -33.87 6.47
CA CYS A 5 53.22 -33.68 5.46
C CYS A 5 52.26 -32.60 5.98
N SER A 6 52.31 -31.39 5.38
CA SER A 6 51.44 -30.25 5.75
C SER A 6 50.12 -30.43 5.04
N LEU A 7 49.05 -30.76 5.80
CA LEU A 7 47.66 -30.81 5.29
C LEU A 7 47.12 -29.38 5.27
N VAL A 8 46.92 -28.83 4.08
CA VAL A 8 46.24 -27.55 3.90
C VAL A 8 44.73 -27.83 3.86
N PHE A 9 44.04 -27.45 4.94
CA PHE A 9 42.58 -27.51 5.02
C PHE A 9 41.98 -26.28 4.32
N SER A 10 41.44 -26.46 3.11
CA SER A 10 40.75 -25.40 2.38
C SER A 10 39.32 -25.27 2.93
N ILE A 11 39.04 -24.20 3.70
CA ILE A 11 37.69 -23.89 4.17
C ILE A 11 36.95 -23.25 3.02
N LEU A 12 35.99 -24.00 2.41
CA LEU A 12 35.04 -23.47 1.44
C LEU A 12 33.97 -22.68 2.23
N LEU A 13 34.02 -21.35 2.13
CA LEU A 13 32.97 -20.46 2.65
C LEU A 13 31.77 -20.56 1.68
N PHE A 14 30.73 -21.28 2.05
CA PHE A 14 29.44 -21.22 1.36
C PHE A 14 28.76 -19.90 1.74
N VAL A 15 28.79 -18.91 0.85
CA VAL A 15 27.95 -17.73 0.94
C VAL A 15 26.54 -18.14 0.47
N THR A 16 25.65 -18.41 1.41
CA THR A 16 24.21 -18.58 1.10
C THR A 16 23.63 -17.19 0.84
N PHE A 17 23.32 -16.89 -0.42
CA PHE A 17 22.47 -15.76 -0.74
C PHE A 17 21.06 -16.11 -0.26
N ALA A 18 20.58 -15.40 0.76
CA ALA A 18 19.18 -15.42 1.11
C ALA A 18 18.42 -14.76 -0.05
N ILE A 19 17.60 -15.54 -0.75
CA ILE A 19 16.64 -14.99 -1.71
C ILE A 19 15.59 -14.30 -0.84
N ALA A 20 15.44 -12.99 -0.97
CA ALA A 20 14.39 -12.24 -0.29
C ALA A 20 13.03 -12.81 -0.74
N ASP A 21 12.25 -13.30 0.21
CA ASP A 21 10.92 -13.84 -0.06
C ASP A 21 9.97 -12.66 -0.28
N ASN A 22 9.68 -12.37 -1.55
CA ASN A 22 8.81 -11.28 -1.96
C ASN A 22 7.42 -11.84 -2.28
N SER A 23 6.41 -11.44 -1.51
CA SER A 23 5.01 -11.79 -1.75
C SER A 23 4.31 -10.68 -2.55
N THR A 24 4.20 -10.86 -3.86
CA THR A 24 3.46 -9.95 -4.75
C THR A 24 1.97 -9.99 -4.42
N ILE A 25 1.38 -8.81 -4.23
CA ILE A 25 -0.05 -8.70 -3.89
C ILE A 25 -0.91 -8.47 -5.13
N PHE A 26 -0.50 -7.59 -6.03
CA PHE A 26 -1.20 -7.27 -7.26
C PHE A 26 -0.25 -7.41 -8.46
N GLU A 27 -0.71 -8.10 -9.49
CA GLU A 27 0.00 -8.26 -10.76
C GLU A 27 -0.42 -7.22 -11.80
N PHE A 28 -1.54 -6.56 -11.55
CA PHE A 28 -2.16 -5.56 -12.44
C PHE A 28 -2.32 -6.06 -13.87
N THR A 29 -2.83 -7.28 -14.02
CA THR A 29 -3.24 -7.83 -15.30
C THR A 29 -4.73 -7.57 -15.56
N ASN A 30 -5.16 -7.62 -16.83
CA ASN A 30 -6.58 -7.52 -17.15
C ASN A 30 -7.40 -8.68 -16.56
N SER A 31 -6.83 -9.88 -16.45
CA SER A 31 -7.48 -11.02 -15.81
C SER A 31 -7.73 -10.71 -14.33
N GLU A 32 -6.69 -10.27 -13.60
CA GLU A 32 -6.83 -9.91 -12.19
C GLU A 32 -7.85 -8.78 -11.98
N LEU A 33 -7.82 -7.74 -12.82
CA LEU A 33 -8.77 -6.63 -12.70
C LEU A 33 -10.24 -7.08 -12.84
N ASN A 34 -10.50 -8.05 -13.72
CA ASN A 34 -11.84 -8.63 -13.90
C ASN A 34 -12.30 -9.47 -12.69
N GLU A 35 -11.37 -10.07 -11.95
CA GLU A 35 -11.65 -10.85 -10.75
C GLU A 35 -11.83 -9.96 -9.51
N LEU A 36 -11.15 -8.81 -9.47
CA LEU A 36 -11.23 -7.88 -8.35
C LEU A 36 -12.60 -7.21 -8.28
N LYS A 37 -13.20 -7.23 -7.07
CA LYS A 37 -14.49 -6.59 -6.83
C LYS A 37 -14.33 -5.09 -6.63
N VAL A 38 -14.77 -4.30 -7.61
CA VAL A 38 -14.88 -2.84 -7.46
C VAL A 38 -16.01 -2.53 -6.49
N ARG A 39 -15.69 -2.06 -5.29
CA ARG A 39 -16.66 -1.68 -4.25
C ARG A 39 -16.83 -0.17 -4.22
N LYS A 40 -18.00 0.31 -4.61
CA LYS A 40 -18.39 1.72 -4.49
C LYS A 40 -18.45 2.12 -3.02
N VAL A 41 -17.92 3.28 -2.67
CA VAL A 41 -18.06 3.87 -1.33
C VAL A 41 -19.51 4.33 -1.14
N ARG A 42 -20.05 4.11 0.06
CA ARG A 42 -21.43 4.52 0.39
C ARG A 42 -21.53 6.05 0.36
N GLY A 43 -22.41 6.58 -0.45
CA GLY A 43 -22.65 8.01 -0.62
C GLY A 43 -21.89 8.63 -1.80
N ALA A 44 -20.90 7.95 -2.36
CA ALA A 44 -20.25 8.42 -3.58
C ALA A 44 -21.23 8.45 -4.77
N GLU A 45 -21.15 9.46 -5.61
CA GLU A 45 -22.00 9.59 -6.81
C GLU A 45 -21.52 8.63 -7.90
N ASN A 46 -20.23 8.59 -8.13
CA ASN A 46 -19.60 7.82 -9.19
C ASN A 46 -18.61 6.79 -8.62
N LYS A 47 -18.22 5.83 -9.45
CA LYS A 47 -17.12 4.92 -9.18
C LYS A 47 -15.85 5.46 -9.85
N THR A 48 -14.72 5.29 -9.18
CA THR A 48 -13.38 5.44 -9.78
C THR A 48 -13.24 4.49 -10.97
N VAL A 49 -12.72 4.98 -12.08
CA VAL A 49 -12.44 4.18 -13.28
C VAL A 49 -11.04 3.59 -13.15
N TYR A 50 -10.95 2.28 -13.28
CA TYR A 50 -9.69 1.54 -13.23
C TYR A 50 -9.37 0.92 -14.58
N SER A 51 -8.11 0.99 -15.01
CA SER A 51 -7.61 0.33 -16.20
C SER A 51 -6.18 -0.14 -16.01
N VAL A 52 -5.80 -1.18 -16.72
CA VAL A 52 -4.43 -1.73 -16.70
C VAL A 52 -3.64 -1.15 -17.86
N GLY A 53 -2.37 -0.84 -17.62
CA GLY A 53 -1.39 -0.49 -18.63
C GLY A 53 -0.04 -1.13 -18.27
N SER A 54 0.97 -0.88 -19.10
CA SER A 54 2.33 -1.36 -18.86
C SER A 54 3.37 -0.31 -19.24
N ASN A 55 4.54 -0.40 -18.62
CA ASN A 55 5.73 0.35 -18.94
C ASN A 55 6.96 -0.57 -18.86
N GLU A 56 8.15 -0.03 -18.97
CA GLU A 56 9.42 -0.79 -18.88
C GLU A 56 9.61 -1.54 -17.55
N ASN A 57 8.94 -1.11 -16.47
CA ASN A 57 9.02 -1.73 -15.15
C ASN A 57 7.85 -2.71 -14.87
N GLY A 58 7.02 -3.03 -15.85
CA GLY A 58 5.92 -3.98 -15.76
C GLY A 58 4.53 -3.34 -15.83
N ASN A 59 3.53 -4.10 -15.40
CA ASN A 59 2.14 -3.65 -15.41
C ASN A 59 1.87 -2.63 -14.30
N TYR A 60 0.91 -1.75 -14.56
CA TYR A 60 0.37 -0.80 -13.57
C TYR A 60 -1.14 -0.70 -13.66
N LEU A 61 -1.76 -0.31 -12.56
CA LEU A 61 -3.17 0.09 -12.50
C LEU A 61 -3.24 1.61 -12.61
N LYS A 62 -3.98 2.13 -13.59
CA LYS A 62 -4.38 3.53 -13.67
C LYS A 62 -5.74 3.69 -13.03
N ALA A 63 -5.88 4.67 -12.14
CA ALA A 63 -7.11 5.05 -11.45
C ALA A 63 -7.46 6.51 -11.79
N ILE A 64 -8.69 6.74 -12.24
CA ILE A 64 -9.24 8.08 -12.50
C ILE A 64 -10.48 8.24 -11.63
N ALA A 65 -10.41 9.14 -10.67
CA ALA A 65 -11.55 9.55 -9.85
C ALA A 65 -11.96 10.98 -10.21
N ASP A 66 -13.22 11.17 -10.59
CA ASP A 66 -13.83 12.47 -10.88
C ASP A 66 -15.16 12.50 -10.14
N ASN A 67 -15.23 13.24 -9.02
CA ASN A 67 -16.33 13.17 -8.07
C ASN A 67 -16.74 11.72 -7.80
N ALA A 68 -15.75 10.88 -7.49
CA ALA A 68 -15.88 9.43 -7.50
C ALA A 68 -15.14 8.78 -6.34
N ALA A 69 -15.67 7.65 -5.85
CA ALA A 69 -14.93 6.79 -4.95
C ALA A 69 -15.34 5.32 -5.12
N SER A 70 -14.36 4.49 -5.29
CA SER A 70 -14.49 3.04 -5.19
C SER A 70 -13.13 2.40 -4.88
N GLY A 71 -13.14 1.28 -4.18
CA GLY A 71 -11.94 0.53 -3.87
C GLY A 71 -11.87 -0.79 -4.63
N LEU A 72 -10.66 -1.22 -4.95
CA LEU A 72 -10.32 -2.56 -5.40
C LEU A 72 -9.70 -3.31 -4.22
N GLY A 73 -10.36 -4.35 -3.75
CA GLY A 73 -9.91 -5.11 -2.57
C GLY A 73 -9.66 -6.58 -2.88
N LYS A 74 -8.64 -7.12 -2.22
CA LYS A 74 -8.25 -8.53 -2.25
C LYS A 74 -8.14 -9.07 -0.84
N GLU A 75 -8.84 -10.18 -0.55
CA GLU A 75 -8.56 -10.93 0.67
C GLU A 75 -7.25 -11.68 0.47
N THR A 76 -6.31 -11.47 1.36
CA THR A 76 -4.99 -12.10 1.31
C THR A 76 -4.43 -12.21 2.71
N LYS A 77 -3.66 -13.25 2.96
CA LYS A 77 -2.92 -13.46 4.19
C LYS A 77 -1.45 -13.23 3.92
N VAL A 78 -0.83 -12.39 4.73
CA VAL A 78 0.61 -12.16 4.71
C VAL A 78 1.13 -12.34 6.13
N ASN A 79 2.15 -13.19 6.29
CA ASN A 79 2.82 -13.42 7.56
C ASN A 79 3.82 -12.29 7.83
N LEU A 80 3.46 -11.38 8.75
CA LEU A 80 4.30 -10.23 9.10
C LEU A 80 5.51 -10.58 9.97
N ASN A 81 5.67 -11.85 10.41
CA ASN A 81 6.91 -12.29 11.05
C ASN A 81 8.00 -12.63 10.02
N GLU A 82 7.61 -12.94 8.79
CA GLU A 82 8.51 -13.26 7.68
C GLU A 82 8.71 -12.05 6.76
N THR A 83 7.60 -11.38 6.38
CA THR A 83 7.60 -10.25 5.44
C THR A 83 6.85 -9.05 6.03
N PRO A 84 7.43 -8.32 7.01
CA PRO A 84 6.75 -7.21 7.67
C PRO A 84 6.66 -5.94 6.84
N PHE A 85 7.46 -5.79 5.77
CA PHE A 85 7.54 -4.55 5.01
C PHE A 85 6.63 -4.59 3.78
N ILE A 86 5.68 -3.66 3.70
CA ILE A 86 4.98 -3.38 2.45
C ILE A 86 5.80 -2.41 1.59
N ASN A 87 5.94 -2.72 0.30
CA ASN A 87 6.52 -1.86 -0.70
C ASN A 87 5.43 -1.43 -1.67
N ILE A 88 5.37 -0.13 -1.99
CA ILE A 88 4.36 0.45 -2.86
C ILE A 88 5.05 1.36 -3.87
N THR A 89 4.90 1.06 -5.15
CA THR A 89 5.31 1.96 -6.23
C THR A 89 4.07 2.64 -6.80
N TRP A 90 4.05 3.95 -6.79
CA TRP A 90 2.92 4.75 -7.26
C TRP A 90 3.33 6.06 -7.90
N LYS A 91 2.42 6.67 -8.65
CA LYS A 91 2.56 8.00 -9.25
C LYS A 91 1.21 8.72 -9.18
N VAL A 92 1.20 9.94 -8.70
CA VAL A 92 0.06 10.87 -8.80
C VAL A 92 0.34 11.84 -9.94
N GLU A 93 -0.54 11.87 -10.94
CA GLU A 93 -0.46 12.76 -12.10
C GLU A 93 -1.31 14.01 -11.89
N GLU A 94 -2.53 13.86 -11.34
CA GLU A 94 -3.43 14.95 -10.98
C GLU A 94 -3.80 14.82 -9.49
N ASP A 95 -3.52 15.85 -8.70
CA ASP A 95 -3.62 15.84 -7.24
C ASP A 95 -4.80 16.69 -6.70
N LEU A 96 -4.99 16.65 -5.37
CA LEU A 96 -6.12 17.26 -4.67
C LEU A 96 -5.68 18.45 -3.79
N LYS A 97 -4.97 19.42 -4.36
CA LYS A 97 -4.50 20.58 -3.61
C LYS A 97 -5.62 21.40 -2.98
N GLY A 98 -5.35 21.93 -1.79
CA GLY A 98 -6.21 22.88 -1.08
C GLY A 98 -7.31 22.25 -0.23
N ILE A 99 -7.43 20.91 -0.19
CA ILE A 99 -8.37 20.22 0.69
C ILE A 99 -7.75 19.96 2.07
N LYS A 100 -8.60 19.78 3.10
CA LYS A 100 -8.20 19.38 4.45
C LYS A 100 -8.46 17.89 4.63
N GLU A 101 -7.47 17.07 4.28
CA GLU A 101 -7.56 15.60 4.21
C GLU A 101 -7.97 14.94 5.54
N ASN A 102 -7.70 15.56 6.68
CA ASN A 102 -8.08 15.07 8.02
C ASN A 102 -9.49 15.47 8.46
N THR A 103 -10.32 15.99 7.57
CA THR A 103 -11.72 16.37 7.84
C THR A 103 -12.69 15.60 6.96
N LYS A 104 -13.92 15.35 7.40
CA LYS A 104 -14.93 14.63 6.60
C LYS A 104 -15.15 15.24 5.22
N LYS A 105 -15.10 16.58 5.11
CA LYS A 105 -15.34 17.30 3.85
C LYS A 105 -14.18 17.13 2.85
N GLY A 106 -12.97 16.90 3.31
CA GLY A 106 -11.79 16.80 2.47
C GLY A 106 -11.06 15.47 2.63
N HIS A 107 -11.70 14.41 3.15
CA HIS A 107 -11.07 13.10 3.36
C HIS A 107 -10.95 12.30 2.06
N ASP A 108 -10.31 12.90 1.08
CA ASP A 108 -9.97 12.32 -0.21
C ASP A 108 -8.45 12.25 -0.34
N PHE A 109 -7.97 11.19 -0.97
CA PHE A 109 -6.56 11.04 -1.28
C PHE A 109 -6.37 10.59 -2.72
N ALA A 110 -5.43 11.20 -3.40
CA ALA A 110 -5.10 10.82 -4.77
C ALA A 110 -4.69 9.35 -4.86
N ALA A 111 -3.96 8.84 -3.86
CA ALA A 111 -3.67 7.41 -3.77
C ALA A 111 -3.72 6.90 -2.33
N ARG A 112 -4.32 5.71 -2.16
CA ARG A 112 -4.37 4.96 -0.89
C ARG A 112 -4.12 3.47 -1.12
N VAL A 113 -3.37 2.87 -0.18
CA VAL A 113 -3.27 1.42 -0.04
C VAL A 113 -3.66 1.07 1.40
N PHE A 114 -4.74 0.32 1.54
CA PHE A 114 -5.25 -0.13 2.83
C PHE A 114 -4.65 -1.48 3.19
N VAL A 115 -4.12 -1.60 4.39
CA VAL A 115 -3.75 -2.89 4.99
C VAL A 115 -4.73 -3.18 6.11
N ILE A 116 -5.38 -4.34 6.05
CA ILE A 116 -6.54 -4.65 6.89
C ILE A 116 -6.27 -5.86 7.75
N LYS A 117 -6.48 -5.71 9.08
CA LYS A 117 -6.52 -6.79 10.05
C LYS A 117 -7.95 -7.04 10.51
N LYS A 118 -8.45 -8.26 10.33
CA LYS A 118 -9.72 -8.73 10.90
C LYS A 118 -9.50 -9.02 12.39
N ILE A 119 -10.26 -8.38 13.28
CA ILE A 119 -10.14 -8.56 14.74
C ILE A 119 -11.29 -9.42 15.28
N GLY A 120 -12.47 -9.31 14.72
CA GLY A 120 -13.67 -10.02 15.17
C GLY A 120 -14.56 -10.47 14.03
N ALA A 121 -15.75 -10.94 14.37
CA ALA A 121 -16.68 -11.56 13.43
C ALA A 121 -17.28 -10.60 12.39
N THR A 122 -17.23 -9.29 12.62
CA THR A 122 -17.82 -8.30 11.73
C THR A 122 -16.79 -7.37 11.11
N PRO A 123 -17.00 -6.87 9.89
CA PRO A 123 -16.13 -5.86 9.27
C PRO A 123 -15.96 -4.59 10.11
N LEU A 124 -16.93 -4.26 10.96
CA LEU A 124 -16.89 -3.10 11.85
C LEU A 124 -15.84 -3.23 12.96
N SER A 125 -15.35 -4.44 13.26
CA SER A 125 -14.30 -4.68 14.24
C SER A 125 -12.89 -4.59 13.65
N ASN A 126 -12.75 -4.56 12.33
CA ASN A 126 -11.46 -4.52 11.66
C ASN A 126 -10.64 -3.28 12.05
N ARG A 127 -9.33 -3.40 11.94
CA ARG A 127 -8.36 -2.30 12.01
C ARG A 127 -7.70 -2.15 10.65
N ALA A 128 -7.45 -0.92 10.26
CA ALA A 128 -6.77 -0.63 9.00
C ALA A 128 -5.70 0.44 9.19
N ILE A 129 -4.63 0.30 8.43
CA ILE A 129 -3.68 1.36 8.17
C ILE A 129 -3.81 1.70 6.70
N ASN A 130 -4.01 2.98 6.40
CA ASN A 130 -4.09 3.50 5.05
C ASN A 130 -2.78 4.22 4.75
N TYR A 131 -1.94 3.63 3.96
CA TYR A 131 -0.79 4.31 3.42
C TYR A 131 -1.24 5.22 2.30
N VAL A 132 -0.93 6.52 2.41
CA VAL A 132 -1.47 7.53 1.51
C VAL A 132 -0.40 8.34 0.81
N PHE A 133 -0.68 8.72 -0.43
CA PHE A 133 0.01 9.76 -1.16
C PHE A 133 -0.82 11.03 -1.00
N SER A 134 -0.38 11.91 -0.11
CA SER A 134 -1.12 13.12 0.23
C SER A 134 -0.85 14.25 -0.76
N SER A 135 -1.85 15.06 -1.01
CA SER A 135 -1.72 16.29 -1.79
C SER A 135 -1.41 17.52 -0.92
N ASN A 136 -1.64 17.43 0.40
CA ASN A 136 -1.60 18.60 1.28
C ASN A 136 -0.77 18.39 2.56
N SER A 137 -0.56 17.13 2.99
CA SER A 137 0.15 16.82 4.23
C SER A 137 1.59 16.40 3.96
N GLU A 138 2.47 16.60 4.94
CA GLU A 138 3.88 16.22 4.86
C GLU A 138 4.05 14.71 5.13
N ILE A 139 5.12 14.13 4.60
CA ILE A 139 5.51 12.72 4.86
C ILE A 139 5.68 12.50 6.37
N GLY A 140 5.15 11.41 6.91
CA GLY A 140 5.16 11.08 8.33
C GLY A 140 3.97 11.63 9.12
N PHE A 141 3.18 12.55 8.56
CA PHE A 141 1.91 12.94 9.17
C PHE A 141 0.96 11.75 9.20
N HIS A 142 0.26 11.58 10.31
CA HIS A 142 -0.75 10.54 10.47
C HIS A 142 -1.92 11.06 11.29
N SER A 143 -3.11 10.55 11.01
CA SER A 143 -4.32 10.87 11.76
C SER A 143 -5.33 9.75 11.66
N PRO A 144 -6.21 9.59 12.68
CA PRO A 144 -7.38 8.76 12.53
C PRO A 144 -8.26 9.28 11.40
N SER A 145 -8.86 8.36 10.63
CA SER A 145 -9.90 8.72 9.67
C SER A 145 -11.02 9.49 10.39
N PRO A 146 -11.54 10.59 9.81
CA PRO A 146 -12.63 11.36 10.41
C PRO A 146 -13.96 10.57 10.49
N TYR A 147 -14.03 9.40 9.87
CA TYR A 147 -15.18 8.49 9.92
C TYR A 147 -15.04 7.42 11.00
N THR A 148 -13.82 7.01 11.36
CA THR A 148 -13.58 5.97 12.37
C THR A 148 -12.15 5.97 12.89
N LYS A 149 -11.98 5.87 14.20
CA LYS A 149 -10.66 5.69 14.85
C LYS A 149 -10.03 4.31 14.58
N LYS A 150 -10.76 3.40 13.93
CA LYS A 150 -10.28 2.06 13.57
C LYS A 150 -9.46 2.03 12.28
N SER A 151 -9.34 3.15 11.60
CA SER A 151 -8.56 3.35 10.38
C SER A 151 -7.67 4.56 10.58
N ILE A 152 -6.37 4.40 10.32
CA ILE A 152 -5.37 5.45 10.46
C ILE A 152 -4.80 5.76 9.08
N ASP A 153 -4.84 7.02 8.69
CA ASP A 153 -4.17 7.51 7.50
C ASP A 153 -2.71 7.85 7.85
N ASN A 154 -1.74 7.25 7.16
CA ASN A 154 -0.31 7.45 7.35
C ASN A 154 0.32 7.90 6.02
N VAL A 155 0.86 9.11 6.00
CA VAL A 155 1.41 9.73 4.79
C VAL A 155 2.81 9.19 4.51
N LEU A 156 2.94 8.39 3.44
CA LEU A 156 4.24 7.90 2.96
C LEU A 156 4.80 8.73 1.81
N SER A 157 3.95 9.49 1.11
CA SER A 157 4.34 10.33 -0.01
C SER A 157 3.56 11.62 -0.04
N SER A 158 4.16 12.67 -0.62
CA SER A 158 3.51 13.97 -0.81
C SER A 158 3.72 14.47 -2.24
N THR A 159 2.67 15.04 -2.85
CA THR A 159 2.75 15.62 -4.20
C THR A 159 3.56 16.92 -4.24
N LYS A 160 3.86 17.52 -3.11
CA LYS A 160 4.65 18.74 -3.00
C LYS A 160 5.98 18.67 -3.80
N ASN A 161 6.67 17.51 -3.74
CA ASN A 161 7.93 17.31 -4.43
C ASN A 161 7.90 16.14 -5.43
N ASN A 162 6.81 15.36 -5.46
CA ASN A 162 6.73 14.10 -6.20
C ASN A 162 5.53 14.01 -7.16
N LEU A 163 4.88 15.15 -7.45
CA LEU A 163 3.83 15.17 -8.46
C LEU A 163 4.40 14.68 -9.81
N ASN A 164 3.65 13.81 -10.47
CA ASN A 164 3.99 13.21 -11.76
C ASN A 164 5.31 12.41 -11.79
N LYS A 165 5.78 11.92 -10.64
CA LYS A 165 6.96 11.05 -10.53
C LYS A 165 6.56 9.68 -10.01
N TRP A 166 7.13 8.62 -10.60
CA TRP A 166 7.11 7.30 -10.02
C TRP A 166 8.02 7.28 -8.79
N ILE A 167 7.48 6.86 -7.65
CA ILE A 167 8.23 6.69 -6.41
C ILE A 167 7.88 5.37 -5.76
N THR A 168 8.85 4.76 -5.12
CA THR A 168 8.67 3.56 -4.30
C THR A 168 8.86 3.94 -2.85
N VAL A 169 7.93 3.53 -2.01
CA VAL A 169 7.98 3.70 -0.55
C VAL A 169 7.91 2.35 0.13
N LYS A 170 8.41 2.31 1.37
CA LYS A 170 8.40 1.11 2.21
C LYS A 170 7.93 1.48 3.61
N ALA A 171 7.11 0.62 4.24
CA ALA A 171 6.67 0.77 5.62
C ALA A 171 6.66 -0.58 6.33
N ASN A 172 7.02 -0.60 7.62
CA ASN A 172 6.90 -1.78 8.46
C ASN A 172 5.47 -1.88 9.02
N VAL A 173 4.67 -2.73 8.40
CA VAL A 173 3.25 -2.92 8.73
C VAL A 173 3.05 -3.43 10.15
N LYS A 174 3.92 -4.32 10.63
CA LYS A 174 3.83 -4.87 11.98
C LYS A 174 4.05 -3.79 13.04
N GLU A 175 5.09 -2.96 12.87
CA GLU A 175 5.37 -1.83 13.75
C GLU A 175 4.28 -0.76 13.69
N ASP A 176 3.74 -0.48 12.49
CA ASP A 176 2.66 0.50 12.32
C ASP A 176 1.37 0.05 13.02
N PHE A 177 0.99 -1.23 12.97
CA PHE A 177 -0.13 -1.74 13.75
C PHE A 177 0.11 -1.61 15.26
N LYS A 178 1.34 -1.88 15.73
CA LYS A 178 1.70 -1.68 17.15
C LYS A 178 1.62 -0.20 17.51
N ARG A 179 2.21 0.67 16.70
CA ARG A 179 2.27 2.11 16.95
C ARG A 179 0.90 2.78 16.96
N PHE A 180 0.05 2.47 15.98
CA PHE A 180 -1.19 3.22 15.74
C PHE A 180 -2.42 2.59 16.39
N HIS A 181 -2.41 1.29 16.63
CA HIS A 181 -3.56 0.56 17.18
C HIS A 181 -3.25 -0.16 18.49
N ASP A 182 -2.00 -0.12 18.96
CA ASP A 182 -1.50 -0.93 20.07
C ASP A 182 -1.78 -2.44 19.91
N LEU A 183 -1.64 -2.93 18.69
CA LEU A 183 -1.90 -4.32 18.32
C LEU A 183 -0.61 -5.02 17.88
N ASP A 184 -0.34 -6.19 18.48
CA ASP A 184 0.64 -7.14 17.99
C ASP A 184 0.00 -7.99 16.89
N VAL A 185 0.38 -7.74 15.63
CA VAL A 185 -0.22 -8.38 14.47
C VAL A 185 0.82 -9.26 13.77
N ASN A 186 0.57 -10.57 13.73
CA ASN A 186 1.43 -11.52 13.03
C ASN A 186 0.97 -11.79 11.59
N GLU A 187 -0.25 -11.41 11.24
CA GLU A 187 -0.84 -11.66 9.93
C GLU A 187 -1.84 -10.56 9.60
N ILE A 188 -1.84 -10.08 8.35
CA ILE A 188 -2.93 -9.27 7.79
C ILE A 188 -3.94 -10.17 7.06
N ASN A 189 -5.13 -9.63 6.76
CA ASN A 189 -6.22 -10.40 6.16
C ASN A 189 -6.75 -9.80 4.85
N GLY A 190 -6.25 -8.67 4.45
CA GLY A 190 -6.66 -8.05 3.19
C GLY A 190 -5.91 -6.78 2.86
N ILE A 191 -5.90 -6.47 1.57
CA ILE A 191 -5.35 -5.22 1.03
C ILE A 191 -6.36 -4.64 0.06
N ALA A 192 -6.46 -3.31 0.04
CA ALA A 192 -7.26 -2.60 -0.94
C ALA A 192 -6.53 -1.35 -1.45
N ILE A 193 -6.85 -0.97 -2.68
CA ILE A 193 -6.38 0.24 -3.34
C ILE A 193 -7.58 1.17 -3.52
N MET A 194 -7.39 2.47 -3.35
CA MET A 194 -8.41 3.46 -3.62
C MET A 194 -7.80 4.78 -4.08
N THR A 195 -8.44 5.41 -5.05
CA THR A 195 -8.30 6.81 -5.43
C THR A 195 -9.68 7.42 -5.31
N ASP A 196 -9.84 8.44 -4.48
CA ASP A 196 -11.15 9.00 -4.15
C ASP A 196 -11.18 10.52 -4.16
N THR A 197 -12.32 11.08 -4.57
CA THR A 197 -12.57 12.51 -4.73
C THR A 197 -14.03 12.85 -4.42
N ASP A 198 -14.75 11.94 -3.78
CA ASP A 198 -16.20 12.08 -3.58
C ASP A 198 -16.56 13.12 -2.50
N ASN A 199 -15.66 13.43 -1.58
CA ASN A 199 -15.87 14.46 -0.58
C ASN A 199 -15.55 15.86 -1.12
N SER A 200 -14.45 16.02 -1.87
CA SER A 200 -13.98 17.28 -2.43
C SER A 200 -14.65 17.66 -3.74
N LYS A 201 -15.22 16.69 -4.46
CA LYS A 201 -15.78 16.83 -5.81
C LYS A 201 -14.73 17.22 -6.87
N LEU A 202 -13.46 16.98 -6.57
CA LEU A 202 -12.34 17.23 -7.46
C LEU A 202 -12.08 16.00 -8.36
N LYS A 203 -10.95 16.07 -9.08
CA LYS A 203 -10.47 14.98 -9.91
C LYS A 203 -9.05 14.61 -9.52
N ALA A 204 -8.75 13.32 -9.54
CA ALA A 204 -7.41 12.78 -9.33
C ALA A 204 -7.09 11.70 -10.36
N ILE A 205 -5.82 11.65 -10.77
CA ILE A 205 -5.29 10.60 -11.64
C ILE A 205 -4.06 10.00 -10.98
N THR A 206 -4.10 8.69 -10.79
CA THR A 206 -3.05 7.95 -10.08
C THR A 206 -2.71 6.66 -10.78
N TYR A 207 -1.48 6.20 -10.58
CA TYR A 207 -0.96 4.93 -11.06
C TYR A 207 -0.37 4.15 -9.89
N TYR A 208 -0.64 2.85 -9.82
CA TYR A 208 -0.10 1.91 -8.85
C TYR A 208 0.67 0.81 -9.55
N GLN A 209 1.85 0.48 -9.04
CA GLN A 209 2.71 -0.57 -9.57
C GLN A 209 3.47 -1.26 -8.42
N ASN A 210 3.84 -2.52 -8.58
CA ASN A 210 4.74 -3.23 -7.67
C ASN A 210 4.33 -3.12 -6.18
N ILE A 211 3.11 -3.57 -5.83
CA ILE A 211 2.70 -3.70 -4.43
C ILE A 211 3.02 -5.11 -3.95
N PHE A 212 3.99 -5.23 -3.04
CA PHE A 212 4.46 -6.50 -2.52
C PHE A 212 4.96 -6.39 -1.07
N PHE A 213 5.09 -7.53 -0.40
CA PHE A 213 5.71 -7.61 0.92
C PHE A 213 7.10 -8.22 0.84
N SER A 214 8.01 -7.79 1.73
CA SER A 214 9.39 -8.24 1.82
C SER A 214 9.83 -8.41 3.27
N SER A 215 10.91 -9.20 3.46
CA SER A 215 11.56 -9.40 4.77
C SER A 215 12.41 -8.20 5.21
N GLU A 216 12.88 -7.39 4.26
CA GLU A 216 13.74 -6.22 4.46
C GLU A 216 13.39 -5.06 3.52
#